data_3f2d7601ee8dc0cfd7c8df0e6e1b0b44
#
_entry.id   3f2d7601ee8dc0cfd7c8df0e6e1b0b44
#
_cell.length_a   1.000
_cell.length_b   1.000
_cell.length_c   1.000
_cell.angle_alpha   90.00
_cell.angle_beta   90.00
_cell.angle_gamma   90.00
#
_symmetry.space_group_name_H-M   'P 1'
#
loop_
_entity.id
_entity.type
_entity.pdbx_description
1 polymer ?
#
loop_
_entity_poly.entity_id
_entity_poly.type
_entity_poly.pdbx_seq_one_letter_code
_entity_poly.pdbx_strand_id
1 'polypeptide(L)'
;KKIGTRDTPTGYYQLHQNAIYHFNKQNYEVESIVKIQNGANVYLKKSSEVQKMTIPVVKTSLTQLSEEKSIKKEINSKTRKISLRYGLIDIKKIITGYLKGNYNDSPDKFETFDGDSSTSWNDFSWNSKHYSTSIVIPSEFTSKIKTDGKKPIILDSKIHTITHVLVNASKILTKSESNDIDAYYENGIIHLFDNTSDGYNGCSKMIYDNFENIMNTCFDLVNECDCPTDGKQKKQVLQGEEWGGCPKCTFTTNYCQTKNK
;
A
#
# COMPACT_ATOMS: atom_id res chain seq x y z
N LYS A 1 33.85 -8.11 1.09
CA LYS A 1 33.69 -8.37 -0.36
C LYS A 1 32.31 -7.83 -0.79
N LYS A 2 32.27 -7.01 -1.86
CA LYS A 2 31.00 -6.53 -2.43
C LYS A 2 30.23 -7.71 -3.03
N ILE A 3 28.95 -7.86 -2.68
CA ILE A 3 28.09 -8.93 -3.19
C ILE A 3 27.04 -8.43 -4.19
N GLY A 4 26.75 -7.13 -4.22
CA GLY A 4 25.79 -6.56 -5.16
C GLY A 4 25.52 -5.08 -4.92
N THR A 5 24.61 -4.54 -5.73
CA THR A 5 24.04 -3.20 -5.59
C THR A 5 22.52 -3.29 -5.75
N ARG A 6 21.80 -2.35 -5.17
CA ARG A 6 20.36 -2.14 -5.32
C ARG A 6 20.09 -0.66 -5.55
N ASP A 7 19.07 -0.36 -6.32
CA ASP A 7 18.51 0.98 -6.44
C ASP A 7 17.93 1.43 -5.11
N THR A 8 17.85 2.72 -4.88
CA THR A 8 17.50 3.28 -3.56
C THR A 8 16.17 2.80 -3.02
N PRO A 9 15.02 2.84 -3.73
CA PRO A 9 13.76 2.34 -3.16
C PRO A 9 13.83 0.86 -2.78
N THR A 10 14.29 0.01 -3.69
CA THR A 10 14.40 -1.44 -3.43
C THR A 10 15.41 -1.73 -2.32
N GLY A 11 16.52 -1.01 -2.30
CA GLY A 11 17.54 -1.13 -1.26
C GLY A 11 16.99 -0.84 0.13
N TYR A 12 16.19 0.20 0.29
CA TYR A 12 15.58 0.50 1.58
C TYR A 12 14.62 -0.59 2.05
N TYR A 13 13.80 -1.14 1.15
CA TYR A 13 12.88 -2.22 1.50
C TYR A 13 13.60 -3.53 1.88
N GLN A 14 14.68 -3.87 1.18
CA GLN A 14 15.35 -5.16 1.34
C GLN A 14 16.50 -5.14 2.35
N LEU A 15 17.11 -3.98 2.56
CA LEU A 15 18.38 -3.84 3.27
C LEU A 15 18.28 -2.85 4.44
N HIS A 16 17.09 -2.74 5.06
CA HIS A 16 16.93 -1.95 6.29
C HIS A 16 17.72 -2.58 7.45
N GLN A 17 17.95 -1.83 8.52
CA GLN A 17 18.66 -2.33 9.70
C GLN A 17 18.02 -3.63 10.21
N ASN A 18 18.84 -4.63 10.53
CA ASN A 18 18.45 -5.97 10.95
C ASN A 18 17.63 -6.79 9.93
N ALA A 19 17.55 -6.35 8.66
CA ALA A 19 16.89 -7.11 7.63
C ALA A 19 17.57 -8.47 7.40
N ILE A 20 16.76 -9.49 7.15
CA ILE A 20 17.24 -10.78 6.64
C ILE A 20 17.21 -10.73 5.11
N TYR A 21 18.39 -10.75 4.51
CA TYR A 21 18.58 -10.64 3.08
C TYR A 21 19.07 -11.95 2.48
N HIS A 22 18.35 -12.42 1.47
CA HIS A 22 18.68 -13.67 0.77
C HIS A 22 19.48 -13.39 -0.50
N PHE A 23 20.64 -14.01 -0.57
CA PHE A 23 21.49 -13.90 -1.75
C PHE A 23 22.24 -15.21 -2.00
N ASN A 24 22.12 -15.75 -3.22
CA ASN A 24 22.79 -16.97 -3.63
C ASN A 24 22.64 -18.15 -2.64
N LYS A 25 21.41 -18.42 -2.23
CA LYS A 25 21.05 -19.51 -1.29
C LYS A 25 21.65 -19.33 0.11
N GLN A 26 22.14 -18.15 0.45
CA GLN A 26 22.69 -17.82 1.76
C GLN A 26 21.90 -16.68 2.35
N ASN A 27 21.58 -16.80 3.64
CA ASN A 27 20.98 -15.73 4.40
C ASN A 27 22.04 -14.82 5.02
N TYR A 28 21.77 -13.54 4.92
CA TYR A 28 22.57 -12.49 5.55
C TYR A 28 21.66 -11.64 6.43
N GLU A 29 22.22 -11.09 7.46
CA GLU A 29 21.57 -10.08 8.30
C GLU A 29 22.28 -8.75 8.09
N VAL A 30 21.52 -7.67 7.93
CA VAL A 30 22.07 -6.31 7.83
C VAL A 30 22.59 -5.91 9.22
N GLU A 31 23.91 -5.77 9.32
CA GLU A 31 24.62 -5.42 10.54
C GLU A 31 24.72 -3.91 10.74
N SER A 32 25.05 -3.19 9.65
CA SER A 32 25.12 -1.74 9.71
C SER A 32 24.95 -1.12 8.33
N ILE A 33 24.53 0.14 8.33
CA ILE A 33 24.32 0.93 7.12
C ILE A 33 25.05 2.26 7.30
N VAL A 34 25.93 2.57 6.35
CA VAL A 34 26.73 3.80 6.36
C VAL A 34 26.34 4.64 5.15
N LYS A 35 25.78 5.82 5.38
CA LYS A 35 25.41 6.77 4.32
C LYS A 35 26.66 7.29 3.62
N ILE A 36 26.56 7.43 2.31
CA ILE A 36 27.54 8.06 1.44
C ILE A 36 26.82 9.11 0.58
N GLN A 37 27.57 9.93 -0.14
CA GLN A 37 27.04 11.06 -0.91
C GLN A 37 25.88 10.69 -1.83
N ASN A 38 25.91 9.53 -2.48
CA ASN A 38 24.89 9.06 -3.43
C ASN A 38 24.35 7.67 -3.08
N GLY A 39 23.99 7.44 -1.82
CA GLY A 39 23.44 6.17 -1.39
C GLY A 39 23.90 5.72 -0.01
N ALA A 40 24.11 4.42 0.15
CA ALA A 40 24.61 3.84 1.39
C ALA A 40 25.44 2.58 1.12
N ASN A 41 26.43 2.34 1.96
CA ASN A 41 27.12 1.06 2.07
C ASN A 41 26.40 0.23 3.15
N VAL A 42 25.91 -0.93 2.76
CA VAL A 42 25.25 -1.86 3.67
C VAL A 42 26.20 -3.02 3.98
N TYR A 43 26.45 -3.21 5.26
CA TYR A 43 27.32 -4.28 5.75
C TYR A 43 26.47 -5.45 6.22
N LEU A 44 26.82 -6.62 5.73
CA LEU A 44 26.09 -7.85 5.94
C LEU A 44 26.95 -8.88 6.68
N LYS A 45 26.39 -9.52 7.68
CA LYS A 45 26.96 -10.73 8.28
C LYS A 45 26.17 -11.97 7.84
N LYS A 46 26.81 -13.13 7.79
CA LYS A 46 26.09 -14.38 7.51
C LYS A 46 25.09 -14.65 8.65
N SER A 47 23.88 -14.97 8.30
CA SER A 47 22.82 -15.34 9.25
C SER A 47 22.71 -16.87 9.34
N SER A 48 22.55 -17.38 10.55
CA SER A 48 22.18 -18.78 10.80
C SER A 48 20.67 -19.00 10.71
N GLU A 49 19.89 -17.93 10.63
CA GLU A 49 18.42 -17.97 10.58
C GLU A 49 17.92 -18.32 9.16
N VAL A 50 17.91 -19.61 8.83
CA VAL A 50 17.60 -20.08 7.47
C VAL A 50 16.13 -19.89 7.09
N GLN A 51 15.22 -19.94 8.06
CA GLN A 51 13.77 -19.88 7.80
C GLN A 51 13.14 -18.53 8.12
N LYS A 52 13.92 -17.57 8.57
CA LYS A 52 13.42 -16.24 8.95
C LYS A 52 13.41 -15.27 7.75
N MET A 53 12.44 -14.38 7.78
CA MET A 53 12.35 -13.22 6.90
C MET A 53 11.98 -11.97 7.68
N THR A 54 12.25 -10.83 7.10
CA THR A 54 11.84 -9.53 7.65
C THR A 54 11.04 -8.75 6.63
N ILE A 55 10.07 -7.98 7.12
CA ILE A 55 9.24 -7.08 6.31
C ILE A 55 9.34 -5.70 6.95
N PRO A 56 9.79 -4.66 6.21
CA PRO A 56 9.87 -3.32 6.78
C PRO A 56 8.48 -2.75 7.09
N VAL A 57 8.36 -2.05 8.20
CA VAL A 57 7.20 -1.24 8.53
C VAL A 57 7.43 0.16 7.96
N VAL A 58 6.60 0.56 7.00
CA VAL A 58 6.76 1.81 6.26
C VAL A 58 5.64 2.76 6.62
N LYS A 59 6.00 3.95 7.09
CA LYS A 59 5.08 5.08 7.22
C LYS A 59 5.13 5.90 5.93
N THR A 60 3.98 6.07 5.30
CA THR A 60 3.82 6.90 4.11
C THR A 60 3.13 8.20 4.48
N SER A 61 3.57 9.30 3.91
CA SER A 61 2.88 10.58 3.93
C SER A 61 2.90 11.18 2.53
N LEU A 62 1.90 11.98 2.22
CA LEU A 62 1.68 12.48 0.88
C LEU A 62 1.44 13.99 0.92
N THR A 63 1.99 14.70 -0.07
CA THR A 63 1.74 16.11 -0.31
C THR A 63 1.36 16.33 -1.76
N GLN A 64 0.23 16.98 -2.02
CA GLN A 64 -0.13 17.37 -3.37
C GLN A 64 0.72 18.57 -3.78
N LEU A 65 1.47 18.44 -4.89
CA LEU A 65 2.35 19.48 -5.41
C LEU A 65 1.67 20.34 -6.47
N SER A 66 0.86 19.73 -7.33
CA SER A 66 0.14 20.44 -8.39
C SER A 66 -1.23 19.82 -8.64
N GLU A 67 -2.12 20.61 -9.17
CA GLU A 67 -3.42 20.19 -9.68
C GLU A 67 -3.52 20.65 -11.13
N GLU A 68 -3.37 19.72 -12.08
CA GLU A 68 -3.44 20.03 -13.50
C GLU A 68 -4.88 20.06 -14.02
N LYS A 69 -5.69 19.14 -13.47
CA LYS A 69 -7.10 19.00 -13.85
C LYS A 69 -7.96 18.66 -12.65
N SER A 70 -9.12 19.26 -12.56
CA SER A 70 -10.11 18.94 -11.55
C SER A 70 -11.49 18.91 -12.17
N ILE A 71 -12.26 17.88 -11.87
CA ILE A 71 -13.65 17.74 -12.27
C ILE A 71 -14.49 17.29 -11.09
N LYS A 72 -15.76 17.69 -11.09
CA LYS A 72 -16.78 17.13 -10.20
C LYS A 72 -17.68 16.25 -11.05
N LYS A 73 -17.70 14.95 -10.72
CA LYS A 73 -18.58 14.00 -11.40
C LYS A 73 -19.77 13.65 -10.53
N GLU A 74 -20.93 13.50 -11.14
CA GLU A 74 -22.13 12.97 -10.50
C GLU A 74 -22.12 11.45 -10.66
N ILE A 75 -22.21 10.74 -9.54
CA ILE A 75 -22.39 9.30 -9.56
C ILE A 75 -23.88 9.00 -9.45
N ASN A 76 -24.41 8.26 -10.43
CA ASN A 76 -25.78 7.75 -10.45
C ASN A 76 -26.85 8.80 -10.12
N SER A 77 -27.09 9.72 -11.04
CA SER A 77 -28.32 10.52 -11.26
C SER A 77 -29.06 11.11 -10.03
N LYS A 78 -28.66 10.86 -8.81
CA LYS A 78 -29.32 11.36 -7.59
C LYS A 78 -28.33 11.96 -6.61
N THR A 79 -27.82 13.15 -6.93
CA THR A 79 -27.32 14.12 -5.93
C THR A 79 -25.93 13.92 -5.30
N ARG A 80 -25.13 12.96 -5.71
CA ARG A 80 -23.80 12.81 -5.11
C ARG A 80 -22.70 13.16 -6.12
N LYS A 81 -21.89 14.16 -5.73
CA LYS A 81 -20.77 14.62 -6.55
C LYS A 81 -19.48 14.09 -5.99
N ILE A 82 -18.74 13.30 -6.77
CA ILE A 82 -17.34 12.97 -6.46
C ILE A 82 -16.45 14.01 -7.13
N SER A 83 -15.51 14.54 -6.38
CA SER A 83 -14.48 15.41 -6.91
C SER A 83 -13.26 14.59 -7.26
N LEU A 84 -12.84 14.67 -8.52
CA LEU A 84 -11.60 14.09 -9.02
C LEU A 84 -10.59 15.19 -9.28
N ARG A 85 -9.34 14.91 -8.97
CA ARG A 85 -8.19 15.77 -9.28
C ARG A 85 -7.12 14.93 -9.95
N TYR A 86 -6.46 15.51 -10.94
CA TYR A 86 -5.29 14.91 -11.56
C TYR A 86 -4.12 15.87 -11.42
N GLY A 87 -2.97 15.37 -11.03
CA GLY A 87 -1.78 16.19 -10.87
C GLY A 87 -0.64 15.45 -10.17
N LEU A 88 0.38 16.20 -9.83
CA LEU A 88 1.62 15.69 -9.24
C LEU A 88 1.51 15.66 -7.72
N ILE A 89 1.92 14.54 -7.14
CA ILE A 89 2.03 14.33 -5.69
C ILE A 89 3.48 14.01 -5.32
N ASP A 90 3.88 14.38 -4.11
CA ASP A 90 5.13 13.94 -3.48
C ASP A 90 4.81 12.92 -2.41
N ILE A 91 5.38 11.74 -2.53
CA ILE A 91 5.22 10.65 -1.57
C ILE A 91 6.51 10.53 -0.78
N LYS A 92 6.42 10.77 0.51
CA LYS A 92 7.50 10.50 1.45
C LYS A 92 7.25 9.18 2.15
N LYS A 93 8.21 8.26 2.06
CA LYS A 93 8.18 6.97 2.77
C LYS A 93 9.32 6.93 3.79
N ILE A 94 9.01 6.45 4.99
CA ILE A 94 9.97 6.32 6.10
C ILE A 94 9.83 4.91 6.66
N ILE A 95 10.94 4.19 6.81
CA ILE A 95 10.94 2.92 7.54
C ILE A 95 10.96 3.26 9.03
N THR A 96 9.96 2.75 9.77
CA THR A 96 9.79 3.00 11.21
C THR A 96 10.06 1.77 12.06
N GLY A 97 10.27 0.63 11.43
CA GLY A 97 10.50 -0.63 12.10
C GLY A 97 10.48 -1.80 11.11
N TYR A 98 10.37 -3.00 11.62
CA TYR A 98 10.21 -4.19 10.79
C TYR A 98 9.42 -5.29 11.52
N LEU A 99 8.85 -6.20 10.75
CA LEU A 99 8.26 -7.44 11.23
C LEU A 99 9.26 -8.57 10.98
N LYS A 100 9.39 -9.52 11.90
CA LYS A 100 10.26 -10.70 11.75
C LYS A 100 9.49 -11.97 12.03
N GLY A 101 9.53 -12.93 11.14
CA GLY A 101 8.84 -14.20 11.26
C GLY A 101 9.42 -15.28 10.36
N ASN A 102 8.80 -16.46 10.34
CA ASN A 102 9.21 -17.53 9.44
C ASN A 102 8.52 -17.39 8.08
N TYR A 103 9.16 -17.87 7.03
CA TYR A 103 8.59 -17.84 5.66
C TYR A 103 7.20 -18.49 5.51
N ASN A 104 6.94 -19.51 6.32
CA ASN A 104 5.70 -20.28 6.25
C ASN A 104 4.61 -19.73 7.16
N ASP A 105 4.92 -18.73 7.97
CA ASP A 105 3.96 -18.11 8.86
C ASP A 105 3.25 -16.94 8.16
N SER A 106 2.00 -16.73 8.53
CA SER A 106 1.27 -15.53 8.11
C SER A 106 1.87 -14.29 8.81
N PRO A 107 2.00 -13.14 8.11
CA PRO A 107 2.61 -11.92 8.67
C PRO A 107 1.99 -11.40 9.98
N ASP A 108 0.74 -11.75 10.26
CA ASP A 108 0.07 -11.42 11.53
C ASP A 108 0.66 -12.15 12.74
N LYS A 109 1.45 -13.22 12.51
CA LYS A 109 2.20 -13.95 13.56
C LYS A 109 3.63 -13.46 13.74
N PHE A 110 4.04 -12.47 12.94
CA PHE A 110 5.40 -11.94 13.03
C PHE A 110 5.55 -11.05 14.26
N GLU A 111 6.71 -11.11 14.86
CA GLU A 111 7.11 -10.17 15.90
C GLU A 111 7.36 -8.80 15.32
N THR A 112 6.84 -7.76 15.97
CA THR A 112 7.02 -6.36 15.56
C THR A 112 8.22 -5.78 16.30
N PHE A 113 9.12 -5.17 15.55
CA PHE A 113 10.27 -4.45 16.06
C PHE A 113 10.12 -2.99 15.63
N ASP A 114 9.68 -2.15 16.57
CA ASP A 114 9.64 -0.71 16.36
C ASP A 114 11.05 -0.14 16.45
N GLY A 115 11.34 0.86 15.63
CA GLY A 115 12.57 1.60 15.75
C GLY A 115 12.62 2.31 17.11
N ASP A 116 13.59 1.98 17.94
CA ASP A 116 13.83 2.75 19.14
C ASP A 116 14.44 4.13 18.83
N SER A 117 14.43 5.02 19.79
CA SER A 117 14.97 6.38 19.62
C SER A 117 16.49 6.41 19.38
N SER A 118 17.18 5.30 19.58
CA SER A 118 18.62 5.13 19.34
C SER A 118 18.93 4.72 17.91
N THR A 119 17.95 4.12 17.22
CA THR A 119 18.06 3.76 15.82
C THR A 119 17.56 4.92 14.97
N SER A 120 18.43 5.56 14.19
CA SER A 120 18.07 6.69 13.32
C SER A 120 17.27 6.19 12.10
N TRP A 121 16.07 5.59 12.33
CA TRP A 121 15.17 5.14 11.28
C TRP A 121 14.75 6.27 10.33
N ASN A 122 14.70 7.52 10.83
CA ASN A 122 14.46 8.71 10.00
C ASN A 122 15.46 8.85 8.87
N ASP A 123 16.62 8.19 8.98
CA ASP A 123 17.63 8.15 7.93
C ASP A 123 17.24 7.24 6.77
N PHE A 124 16.28 6.33 6.94
CA PHE A 124 15.74 5.47 5.89
C PHE A 124 14.44 6.05 5.33
N SER A 125 14.52 7.28 4.86
CA SER A 125 13.42 7.94 4.18
C SER A 125 13.79 8.27 2.74
N TRP A 126 12.80 8.23 1.86
CA TRP A 126 12.95 8.71 0.49
C TRP A 126 11.69 9.42 0.03
N ASN A 127 11.87 10.35 -0.88
CA ASN A 127 10.79 11.06 -1.53
C ASN A 127 10.74 10.62 -3.00
N SER A 128 9.53 10.52 -3.51
CA SER A 128 9.27 10.24 -4.92
C SER A 128 8.08 11.04 -5.41
N LYS A 129 8.18 11.58 -6.62
CA LYS A 129 7.11 12.35 -7.24
C LYS A 129 6.36 11.47 -8.22
N HIS A 130 5.04 11.48 -8.16
CA HIS A 130 4.20 10.62 -8.99
C HIS A 130 3.02 11.40 -9.52
N TYR A 131 2.61 11.13 -10.77
CA TYR A 131 1.30 11.56 -11.22
C TYR A 131 0.21 10.69 -10.58
N SER A 132 -0.90 11.34 -10.23
CA SER A 132 -1.98 10.72 -9.47
C SER A 132 -3.35 11.21 -9.91
N THR A 133 -4.31 10.29 -9.91
CA THR A 133 -5.73 10.61 -9.82
C THR A 133 -6.18 10.52 -8.38
N SER A 134 -6.64 11.63 -7.85
CA SER A 134 -7.06 11.79 -6.47
C SER A 134 -8.58 11.87 -6.40
N ILE A 135 -9.20 10.97 -5.63
CA ILE A 135 -10.64 10.85 -5.45
C ILE A 135 -10.98 11.42 -4.07
N VAL A 136 -11.67 12.55 -4.05
CA VAL A 136 -12.12 13.16 -2.80
C VAL A 136 -13.41 12.48 -2.34
N ILE A 137 -13.34 11.80 -1.21
CA ILE A 137 -14.50 11.13 -0.61
C ILE A 137 -15.38 12.18 0.04
N PRO A 138 -16.69 12.25 -0.29
CA PRO A 138 -17.58 13.21 0.34
C PRO A 138 -17.62 13.03 1.86
N SER A 139 -17.58 14.15 2.60
CA SER A 139 -17.52 14.16 4.07
C SER A 139 -18.69 13.43 4.74
N GLU A 140 -19.83 13.33 4.09
CA GLU A 140 -20.99 12.56 4.56
C GLU A 140 -20.71 11.05 4.71
N PHE A 141 -19.73 10.51 3.94
CA PHE A 141 -19.26 9.13 4.08
C PHE A 141 -18.21 9.00 5.17
N THR A 142 -17.45 10.07 5.43
CA THR A 142 -16.42 10.10 6.47
C THR A 142 -16.98 10.49 7.84
N SER A 143 -18.06 11.29 7.89
CA SER A 143 -18.67 11.81 9.11
C SER A 143 -19.70 10.87 9.77
N LYS A 144 -20.25 9.90 9.05
CA LYS A 144 -21.26 8.95 9.59
C LYS A 144 -20.72 7.94 10.59
N ILE A 145 -19.42 7.96 10.83
CA ILE A 145 -18.81 7.13 11.85
C ILE A 145 -18.59 7.98 13.10
N LYS A 146 -19.71 8.33 13.73
CA LYS A 146 -19.69 8.75 15.13
C LYS A 146 -19.28 7.54 15.96
N THR A 147 -18.12 7.62 16.54
CA THR A 147 -17.56 6.66 17.48
C THR A 147 -18.40 6.68 18.75
N ASP A 148 -19.14 5.62 19.02
CA ASP A 148 -19.58 5.29 20.38
C ASP A 148 -18.36 4.87 21.19
N GLY A 149 -17.45 5.80 21.47
CA GLY A 149 -16.32 5.60 22.40
C GLY A 149 -15.35 4.44 22.11
N LYS A 150 -15.56 3.66 21.07
CA LYS A 150 -14.72 2.53 20.66
C LYS A 150 -14.04 2.84 19.32
N LYS A 151 -12.73 2.82 19.38
CA LYS A 151 -11.71 3.04 18.32
C LYS A 151 -12.19 3.24 16.87
N PRO A 152 -11.68 4.24 16.13
CA PRO A 152 -12.06 4.62 14.74
C PRO A 152 -11.66 3.59 13.65
N ILE A 153 -11.40 2.36 14.01
CA ILE A 153 -10.83 1.31 13.14
C ILE A 153 -11.76 0.90 11.97
N ILE A 154 -13.10 1.09 12.10
CA ILE A 154 -14.06 0.51 11.13
C ILE A 154 -14.15 1.31 9.83
N LEU A 155 -13.91 2.61 9.84
CA LEU A 155 -13.95 3.42 8.61
C LEU A 155 -12.71 3.20 7.76
N ASP A 156 -11.55 3.26 8.37
CA ASP A 156 -10.29 3.09 7.67
C ASP A 156 -10.21 1.74 6.95
N SER A 157 -10.74 0.67 7.55
CA SER A 157 -10.75 -0.65 6.92
C SER A 157 -11.67 -0.74 5.70
N LYS A 158 -12.85 -0.08 5.71
CA LYS A 158 -13.76 -0.08 4.56
C LYS A 158 -13.18 0.73 3.39
N ILE A 159 -12.66 1.92 3.67
CA ILE A 159 -12.03 2.75 2.64
C ILE A 159 -10.76 2.07 2.12
N HIS A 160 -10.01 1.44 2.99
CA HIS A 160 -8.86 0.63 2.61
C HIS A 160 -9.25 -0.50 1.63
N THR A 161 -10.32 -1.24 1.92
CA THR A 161 -10.85 -2.26 1.00
C THR A 161 -11.30 -1.66 -0.33
N ILE A 162 -12.01 -0.52 -0.32
CA ILE A 162 -12.40 0.21 -1.53
C ILE A 162 -11.16 0.62 -2.34
N THR A 163 -10.10 1.06 -1.68
CA THR A 163 -8.84 1.41 -2.33
C THR A 163 -8.24 0.23 -3.09
N HIS A 164 -8.27 -0.97 -2.51
CA HIS A 164 -7.82 -2.19 -3.20
C HIS A 164 -8.68 -2.53 -4.42
N VAL A 165 -10.00 -2.44 -4.30
CA VAL A 165 -10.91 -2.67 -5.43
C VAL A 165 -10.64 -1.67 -6.56
N LEU A 166 -10.43 -0.38 -6.21
CA LEU A 166 -10.09 0.65 -7.18
C LEU A 166 -8.77 0.36 -7.90
N VAL A 167 -7.74 -0.09 -7.19
CA VAL A 167 -6.45 -0.49 -7.79
C VAL A 167 -6.67 -1.65 -8.77
N ASN A 168 -7.41 -2.68 -8.37
CA ASN A 168 -7.65 -3.84 -9.22
C ASN A 168 -8.48 -3.48 -10.47
N ALA A 169 -9.55 -2.71 -10.33
CA ALA A 169 -10.34 -2.21 -11.44
C ALA A 169 -9.52 -1.34 -12.39
N SER A 170 -8.65 -0.50 -11.84
CA SER A 170 -7.75 0.36 -12.61
C SER A 170 -6.78 -0.48 -13.44
N LYS A 171 -6.18 -1.52 -12.86
CA LYS A 171 -5.28 -2.44 -13.57
C LYS A 171 -5.98 -3.16 -14.73
N ILE A 172 -7.22 -3.62 -14.53
CA ILE A 172 -8.01 -4.26 -15.58
C ILE A 172 -8.24 -3.29 -16.76
N LEU A 173 -8.66 -2.06 -16.47
CA LEU A 173 -8.99 -1.08 -17.50
C LEU A 173 -7.73 -0.58 -18.22
N THR A 174 -6.66 -0.29 -17.51
CA THR A 174 -5.40 0.21 -18.08
C THR A 174 -4.54 -0.89 -18.68
N LYS A 175 -4.87 -2.16 -18.45
CA LYS A 175 -4.07 -3.35 -18.83
C LYS A 175 -2.63 -3.28 -18.30
N SER A 176 -2.47 -2.71 -17.13
CA SER A 176 -1.17 -2.49 -16.48
C SER A 176 -0.73 -3.73 -15.69
N GLU A 177 0.56 -3.82 -15.42
CA GLU A 177 1.14 -4.86 -14.57
C GLU A 177 0.79 -4.63 -13.08
N SER A 178 1.07 -5.64 -12.27
CA SER A 178 0.66 -5.65 -10.86
C SER A 178 1.25 -4.49 -10.04
N ASN A 179 2.40 -3.96 -10.43
CA ASN A 179 3.12 -2.91 -9.72
C ASN A 179 3.07 -1.52 -10.37
N ASP A 180 2.40 -1.37 -11.50
CA ASP A 180 2.35 -0.10 -12.24
C ASP A 180 1.49 0.97 -11.58
N ILE A 181 0.50 0.53 -10.81
CA ILE A 181 -0.43 1.39 -10.09
C ILE A 181 -0.42 1.00 -8.62
N ASP A 182 -0.30 1.99 -7.77
CA ASP A 182 -0.46 1.84 -6.32
C ASP A 182 -1.42 2.91 -5.80
N ALA A 183 -1.87 2.76 -4.57
CA ALA A 183 -2.81 3.68 -3.98
C ALA A 183 -2.49 4.00 -2.52
N TYR A 184 -2.86 5.20 -2.12
CA TYR A 184 -2.75 5.66 -0.75
C TYR A 184 -3.98 6.46 -0.35
N TYR A 185 -4.50 6.19 0.86
CA TYR A 185 -5.62 6.92 1.44
C TYR A 185 -5.15 7.79 2.59
N GLU A 186 -5.45 9.07 2.52
CA GLU A 186 -5.18 10.02 3.59
C GLU A 186 -6.23 11.15 3.60
N ASN A 187 -6.67 11.54 4.78
CA ASN A 187 -7.52 12.73 4.99
C ASN A 187 -8.78 12.81 4.09
N GLY A 188 -9.43 11.69 3.85
CA GLY A 188 -10.64 11.63 3.01
C GLY A 188 -10.37 11.63 1.51
N ILE A 189 -9.13 11.42 1.09
CA ILE A 189 -8.73 11.38 -0.32
C ILE A 189 -8.05 10.04 -0.61
N ILE A 190 -8.51 9.34 -1.65
CA ILE A 190 -7.81 8.19 -2.22
C ILE A 190 -6.98 8.67 -3.39
N HIS A 191 -5.68 8.44 -3.36
CA HIS A 191 -4.75 8.73 -4.43
C HIS A 191 -4.38 7.45 -5.16
N LEU A 192 -4.72 7.35 -6.45
CA LEU A 192 -4.27 6.29 -7.36
C LEU A 192 -3.13 6.86 -8.19
N PHE A 193 -1.93 6.33 -8.09
CA PHE A 193 -0.75 6.94 -8.68
C PHE A 193 0.08 5.95 -9.50
N ASP A 194 0.81 6.52 -10.47
CA ASP A 194 1.75 5.79 -11.29
C ASP A 194 2.94 5.34 -10.45
N ASN A 195 3.06 4.01 -10.21
CA ASN A 195 4.05 3.45 -9.28
C ASN A 195 5.32 3.01 -10.03
N THR A 196 5.91 3.91 -10.79
CA THR A 196 7.17 3.71 -11.52
C THR A 196 8.29 4.56 -10.92
N SER A 197 9.53 4.24 -11.24
CA SER A 197 10.71 4.95 -10.69
C SER A 197 10.78 6.43 -11.08
N ASP A 198 10.25 6.77 -12.27
CA ASP A 198 10.13 8.13 -12.80
C ASP A 198 8.79 8.80 -12.45
N GLY A 199 7.88 8.05 -11.79
CA GLY A 199 6.60 8.56 -11.31
C GLY A 199 5.55 8.80 -12.39
N TYR A 200 5.76 8.30 -13.61
CA TYR A 200 4.85 8.46 -14.73
C TYR A 200 4.87 7.26 -15.69
N ASN A 201 3.71 6.62 -15.86
CA ASN A 201 3.47 5.61 -16.90
C ASN A 201 2.15 5.86 -17.64
N GLY A 202 1.42 6.91 -17.28
CA GLY A 202 0.16 7.32 -17.90
C GLY A 202 -1.07 6.60 -17.36
N CYS A 203 -0.94 5.63 -16.48
CA CYS A 203 -2.08 4.90 -15.91
C CYS A 203 -3.00 5.81 -15.10
N SER A 204 -2.43 6.66 -14.25
CA SER A 204 -3.21 7.62 -13.46
C SER A 204 -4.01 8.58 -14.34
N LYS A 205 -3.46 8.99 -15.49
CA LYS A 205 -4.19 9.82 -16.45
C LYS A 205 -5.34 9.07 -17.10
N MET A 206 -5.12 7.80 -17.47
CA MET A 206 -6.18 6.94 -18.02
C MET A 206 -7.30 6.73 -17.01
N ILE A 207 -6.98 6.55 -15.72
CA ILE A 207 -7.94 6.43 -14.64
C ILE A 207 -8.78 7.71 -14.55
N TYR A 208 -8.15 8.88 -14.55
CA TYR A 208 -8.85 10.17 -14.52
C TYR A 208 -9.83 10.32 -15.68
N ASP A 209 -9.38 10.06 -16.90
CA ASP A 209 -10.18 10.24 -18.11
C ASP A 209 -11.34 9.23 -18.18
N ASN A 210 -11.15 8.02 -17.69
CA ASN A 210 -12.11 6.91 -17.77
C ASN A 210 -12.74 6.54 -16.43
N PHE A 211 -12.84 7.47 -15.50
CA PHE A 211 -13.25 7.18 -14.11
C PHE A 211 -14.61 6.47 -13.99
N GLU A 212 -15.57 6.79 -14.86
CA GLU A 212 -16.88 6.11 -14.87
C GLU A 212 -16.75 4.62 -15.19
N ASN A 213 -15.91 4.27 -16.14
CA ASN A 213 -15.64 2.88 -16.48
C ASN A 213 -14.92 2.16 -15.32
N ILE A 214 -14.00 2.86 -14.63
CA ILE A 214 -13.37 2.31 -13.41
C ILE A 214 -14.43 1.99 -12.36
N MET A 215 -15.37 2.90 -12.10
CA MET A 215 -16.43 2.69 -11.11
C MET A 215 -17.35 1.53 -11.51
N ASN A 216 -17.71 1.40 -12.78
CA ASN A 216 -18.50 0.26 -13.27
C ASN A 216 -17.72 -1.05 -13.07
N THR A 217 -16.44 -1.08 -13.44
CA THR A 217 -15.58 -2.25 -13.22
C THR A 217 -15.44 -2.60 -11.73
N CYS A 218 -15.34 -1.60 -10.84
CA CYS A 218 -15.36 -1.84 -9.40
C CYS A 218 -16.66 -2.52 -8.95
N PHE A 219 -17.80 -2.03 -9.47
CA PHE A 219 -19.10 -2.57 -9.16
C PHE A 219 -19.23 -4.01 -9.64
N ASP A 220 -18.82 -4.31 -10.87
CA ASP A 220 -18.84 -5.65 -11.45
C ASP A 220 -17.92 -6.60 -10.66
N LEU A 221 -16.70 -6.17 -10.33
CA LEU A 221 -15.77 -6.97 -9.51
C LEU A 221 -16.34 -7.38 -8.15
N VAL A 222 -17.14 -6.50 -7.53
CA VAL A 222 -17.72 -6.78 -6.21
C VAL A 222 -19.00 -7.59 -6.32
N ASN A 223 -19.87 -7.28 -7.29
CA ASN A 223 -21.17 -7.93 -7.43
C ASN A 223 -21.09 -9.31 -8.10
N GLU A 224 -20.22 -9.46 -9.08
CA GLU A 224 -20.05 -10.73 -9.82
C GLU A 224 -18.97 -11.62 -9.20
N CYS A 225 -18.49 -11.25 -8.02
CA CYS A 225 -17.48 -12.04 -7.33
C CYS A 225 -18.06 -13.37 -6.86
N ASP A 226 -17.64 -14.45 -7.51
CA ASP A 226 -17.85 -15.84 -7.06
C ASP A 226 -17.06 -16.18 -5.80
N CYS A 227 -16.93 -15.25 -4.88
CA CYS A 227 -16.27 -15.53 -3.61
C CYS A 227 -16.93 -16.75 -3.00
N PRO A 228 -16.18 -17.77 -2.59
CA PRO A 228 -16.77 -18.94 -1.97
C PRO A 228 -17.51 -18.49 -0.70
N THR A 229 -18.80 -18.30 -0.85
CA THR A 229 -19.75 -18.12 0.27
C THR A 229 -20.08 -19.50 0.85
N ASP A 230 -19.05 -20.36 0.98
CA ASP A 230 -19.26 -21.58 1.74
C ASP A 230 -19.65 -21.15 3.16
N GLY A 231 -20.67 -21.81 3.68
CA GLY A 231 -21.32 -21.40 4.95
C GLY A 231 -20.38 -21.33 6.15
N LYS A 232 -19.12 -21.78 6.01
CA LYS A 232 -18.04 -21.67 6.99
C LYS A 232 -17.45 -20.25 7.04
N GLN A 233 -17.17 -19.63 5.90
CA GLN A 233 -16.63 -18.27 5.86
C GLN A 233 -17.67 -17.22 6.32
N LYS A 234 -18.95 -17.43 5.95
CA LYS A 234 -20.05 -16.60 6.45
C LYS A 234 -20.23 -16.71 7.97
N LYS A 235 -20.02 -17.90 8.55
CA LYS A 235 -20.05 -18.12 10.00
C LYS A 235 -18.86 -17.43 10.70
N GLN A 236 -17.67 -17.48 10.13
CA GLN A 236 -16.48 -16.84 10.67
C GLN A 236 -16.63 -15.33 10.76
N VAL A 237 -17.15 -14.70 9.70
CA VAL A 237 -17.44 -13.24 9.69
C VAL A 237 -18.49 -12.87 10.73
N LEU A 238 -19.55 -13.69 10.87
CA LEU A 238 -20.61 -13.47 11.86
C LEU A 238 -20.15 -13.73 13.31
N GLN A 239 -19.10 -14.52 13.50
CA GLN A 239 -18.50 -14.77 14.82
C GLN A 239 -17.40 -13.78 15.18
N GLY A 240 -17.15 -12.74 14.35
CA GLY A 240 -16.16 -11.71 14.60
C GLY A 240 -14.72 -12.13 14.27
N GLU A 241 -14.54 -13.26 13.62
CA GLU A 241 -13.23 -13.64 13.09
C GLU A 241 -12.85 -12.73 11.91
N GLU A 242 -11.63 -12.25 11.94
CA GLU A 242 -11.12 -11.32 10.92
C GLU A 242 -10.86 -12.05 9.60
N TRP A 243 -11.68 -11.78 8.61
CA TRP A 243 -11.47 -12.28 7.26
C TRP A 243 -10.63 -11.30 6.45
N GLY A 244 -9.56 -11.80 5.82
CA GLY A 244 -8.59 -10.98 5.06
C GLY A 244 -9.11 -10.38 3.74
N GLY A 245 -10.40 -10.54 3.44
CA GLY A 245 -11.01 -10.08 2.19
C GLY A 245 -10.92 -11.11 1.05
N CYS A 246 -11.67 -10.87 -0.01
CA CYS A 246 -11.70 -11.76 -1.17
C CYS A 246 -10.38 -11.71 -1.94
N PRO A 247 -9.72 -12.85 -2.20
CA PRO A 247 -8.47 -12.87 -2.95
C PRO A 247 -8.61 -12.42 -4.42
N LYS A 248 -9.82 -12.43 -4.98
CA LYS A 248 -10.06 -11.99 -6.36
C LYS A 248 -10.28 -10.49 -6.48
N CYS A 249 -11.08 -9.88 -5.59
CA CYS A 249 -11.50 -8.49 -5.74
C CYS A 249 -10.79 -7.53 -4.80
N THR A 250 -10.31 -7.98 -3.64
CA THR A 250 -9.71 -7.09 -2.64
C THR A 250 -8.22 -7.36 -2.39
N PHE A 251 -7.67 -8.45 -2.94
CA PHE A 251 -6.26 -8.77 -2.77
C PHE A 251 -5.38 -7.85 -3.64
N THR A 252 -4.29 -7.37 -3.06
CA THR A 252 -3.20 -6.71 -3.80
C THR A 252 -1.92 -7.50 -3.62
N THR A 253 -1.02 -7.44 -4.61
CA THR A 253 0.27 -8.14 -4.58
C THR A 253 1.24 -7.53 -3.56
N ASN A 254 1.00 -6.29 -3.14
CA ASN A 254 1.80 -5.63 -2.14
C ASN A 254 1.31 -6.01 -0.74
N TYR A 255 2.25 -6.33 0.14
CA TYR A 255 1.92 -6.57 1.55
C TYR A 255 1.22 -5.34 2.12
N CYS A 256 0.02 -5.55 2.60
CA CYS A 256 -0.76 -4.54 3.28
C CYS A 256 -0.77 -4.80 4.78
N GLN A 257 -0.28 -3.85 5.57
CA GLN A 257 -0.23 -3.95 7.03
C GLN A 257 -1.61 -3.76 7.67
N THR A 258 -2.58 -3.24 6.92
CA THR A 258 -3.96 -3.01 7.39
C THR A 258 -4.84 -4.15 6.90
N LYS A 259 -5.57 -4.80 7.81
CA LYS A 259 -6.49 -5.88 7.44
C LYS A 259 -7.71 -5.31 6.69
N ASN A 260 -8.04 -5.92 5.58
CA ASN A 260 -9.29 -5.64 4.85
C ASN A 260 -10.48 -6.19 5.65
N LYS A 261 -11.52 -5.39 5.81
CA LYS A 261 -12.78 -5.80 6.45
C LYS A 261 -13.96 -5.62 5.52
#